data_3b865cd087e8c249e1c0b583cfe479de
#
_entry.id   3b865cd087e8c249e1c0b583cfe479de
#
_cell.length_a   1.000
_cell.length_b   1.000
_cell.length_c   1.000
_cell.angle_alpha   90.00
_cell.angle_beta   90.00
_cell.angle_gamma   90.00
#
_symmetry.space_group_name_H-M   'P 1'
#
loop_
_entity.id
_entity.type
_entity.pdbx_description
1 polymer ?
#
loop_
_entity_poly.entity_id
_entity_poly.type
_entity_poly.pdbx_seq_one_letter_code
_entity_poly.pdbx_strand_id
1 'polypeptide(L)'
;MTYTPRHIERTPEMHPLTWRMRDDKQPVWIDEYRSKNGYVGAEKALKGMAQEEIVNLVKDAGLKGRGGAGFSTGLKWSLMPKDESMNIRYLLCNADEMEPGTYKDRLLMEQMPHLLVEGMLISAFALKSYRGYIFLRGEYIEAAVNLRRAIAEATEAGLLGKNILGTGFDFELIVHTGAGRYICGEETALINSLEGRRANPRSKPPFPASAGAWGKPTCVNNVETLCNVPAILEHGVDWYKGISAGKSEDAGTKLMGFSGRVKNPGVWELPFGTTAREILEEYAGGMRDGLKFNAWQPGGAGTDFLTADHLDLPMDFASIGKAGSRLGTALAMAVDNEIGMVPLVRNLEEFFARESCGWCTPCRDGLPWSVKILRALERGEGQPGDIETLEQLCRQLGPGKTFCAHAPGAVEPLQSAIKYFREEFEAGIAKQHYNNARAIAGIQPNNLLKERW
;
A
#
# COMPACT_ATOMS: atom_id res chain seq x y z
N MET A 1 18.08 8.44 -29.43
CA MET A 1 17.25 9.62 -29.06
C MET A 1 17.36 9.81 -27.57
N THR A 2 17.70 11.01 -27.11
CA THR A 2 17.69 11.35 -25.69
C THR A 2 16.24 11.39 -25.23
N TYR A 3 15.86 10.50 -24.33
CA TYR A 3 14.54 10.52 -23.71
C TYR A 3 14.37 11.81 -22.89
N THR A 4 13.30 12.54 -23.15
CA THR A 4 12.87 13.67 -22.33
C THR A 4 11.65 13.20 -21.54
N PRO A 5 11.70 13.14 -20.20
CA PRO A 5 10.55 12.75 -19.39
C PRO A 5 9.33 13.63 -19.73
N ARG A 6 8.16 13.01 -19.81
CA ARG A 6 6.92 13.78 -19.94
C ARG A 6 6.75 14.65 -18.70
N HIS A 7 6.79 15.95 -18.89
CA HIS A 7 6.51 16.91 -17.83
C HIS A 7 5.00 16.93 -17.58
N ILE A 8 4.58 16.76 -16.33
CA ILE A 8 3.19 16.97 -15.91
C ILE A 8 3.05 18.41 -15.44
N GLU A 9 2.28 19.20 -16.17
CA GLU A 9 1.78 20.47 -15.64
C GLU A 9 0.66 20.14 -14.65
N ARG A 10 0.98 20.29 -13.36
CA ARG A 10 0.05 19.95 -12.28
C ARG A 10 -1.01 21.05 -12.14
N THR A 11 -2.28 20.68 -12.29
CA THR A 11 -3.43 21.58 -12.16
C THR A 11 -4.36 21.11 -11.06
N PRO A 12 -5.12 22.03 -10.41
CA PRO A 12 -6.08 21.67 -9.36
C PRO A 12 -7.16 20.69 -9.86
N GLU A 13 -7.56 20.81 -11.12
CA GLU A 13 -8.62 20.01 -11.72
C GLU A 13 -8.23 18.55 -11.95
N MET A 14 -6.96 18.30 -12.25
CA MET A 14 -6.49 16.97 -12.64
C MET A 14 -5.54 16.34 -11.62
N HIS A 15 -4.96 17.12 -10.71
CA HIS A 15 -3.93 16.65 -9.77
C HIS A 15 -4.21 17.13 -8.34
N PRO A 16 -5.39 16.77 -7.75
CA PRO A 16 -5.82 17.30 -6.45
C PRO A 16 -4.83 17.06 -5.30
N LEU A 17 -4.01 16.02 -5.39
CA LEU A 17 -3.05 15.68 -4.34
C LEU A 17 -1.72 16.43 -4.48
N THR A 18 -1.30 16.73 -5.73
CA THR A 18 0.08 17.16 -6.00
C THR A 18 0.21 18.55 -6.61
N TRP A 19 -0.87 19.20 -7.06
CA TRP A 19 -0.78 20.49 -7.73
C TRP A 19 -0.23 21.63 -6.86
N ARG A 20 -0.39 21.52 -5.53
CA ARG A 20 0.17 22.48 -4.58
C ARG A 20 1.64 22.24 -4.23
N MET A 21 2.19 21.06 -4.61
CA MET A 21 3.59 20.75 -4.33
C MET A 21 4.54 21.74 -5.00
N ARG A 22 5.60 22.05 -4.30
CA ARG A 22 6.67 22.93 -4.75
C ARG A 22 7.67 22.16 -5.61
N ASP A 23 8.28 22.83 -6.59
CA ASP A 23 9.30 22.22 -7.45
C ASP A 23 10.62 21.97 -6.69
N ASP A 24 10.88 22.76 -5.63
CA ASP A 24 12.02 22.58 -4.73
C ASP A 24 11.81 21.45 -3.71
N LYS A 25 10.67 20.76 -3.78
CA LYS A 25 10.27 19.65 -2.88
C LYS A 25 10.17 20.01 -1.40
N GLN A 26 10.18 21.30 -1.05
CA GLN A 26 9.99 21.74 0.32
C GLN A 26 8.52 21.59 0.74
N PRO A 27 8.24 21.38 2.04
CA PRO A 27 6.88 21.28 2.54
C PRO A 27 6.07 22.54 2.29
N VAL A 28 4.80 22.36 1.94
CA VAL A 28 3.83 23.46 1.84
C VAL A 28 3.22 23.69 3.23
N TRP A 29 3.57 24.82 3.85
CA TRP A 29 3.10 25.22 5.17
C TRP A 29 1.75 25.95 5.12
N ILE A 30 1.14 26.24 6.29
CA ILE A 30 -0.24 26.67 6.41
C ILE A 30 -0.59 27.89 5.57
N ASP A 31 0.25 28.93 5.56
CA ASP A 31 -0.04 30.17 4.84
C ASP A 31 -0.08 29.94 3.32
N GLU A 32 0.93 29.22 2.78
CA GLU A 32 0.94 28.85 1.37
C GLU A 32 -0.20 27.89 1.04
N TYR A 33 -0.47 26.90 1.90
CA TYR A 33 -1.57 25.97 1.71
C TYR A 33 -2.93 26.68 1.64
N ARG A 34 -3.19 27.64 2.55
CA ARG A 34 -4.42 28.44 2.58
C ARG A 34 -4.51 29.39 1.37
N SER A 35 -3.41 30.00 0.94
CA SER A 35 -3.39 30.87 -0.25
C SER A 35 -3.77 30.12 -1.53
N LYS A 36 -3.67 28.79 -1.54
CA LYS A 36 -4.07 27.90 -2.61
C LYS A 36 -5.34 27.09 -2.27
N ASN A 37 -6.33 27.72 -1.64
CA ASN A 37 -7.61 27.12 -1.24
C ASN A 37 -7.51 25.95 -0.22
N GLY A 38 -6.42 25.85 0.55
CA GLY A 38 -6.35 24.88 1.63
C GLY A 38 -7.36 25.18 2.74
N TYR A 39 -7.93 24.13 3.32
CA TYR A 39 -8.97 24.12 4.33
C TYR A 39 -10.35 24.63 3.89
N VAL A 40 -10.55 24.99 2.62
CA VAL A 40 -11.89 25.35 2.08
C VAL A 40 -12.85 24.15 2.19
N GLY A 41 -12.37 22.94 1.89
CA GLY A 41 -13.16 21.71 2.06
C GLY A 41 -13.57 21.48 3.51
N ALA A 42 -12.66 21.71 4.46
CA ALA A 42 -12.94 21.59 5.89
C ALA A 42 -13.94 22.64 6.37
N GLU A 43 -13.80 23.90 5.95
CA GLU A 43 -14.76 24.97 6.31
C GLU A 43 -16.16 24.66 5.77
N LYS A 44 -16.27 24.22 4.52
CA LYS A 44 -17.54 23.82 3.91
C LYS A 44 -18.19 22.66 4.68
N ALA A 45 -17.39 21.65 5.03
CA ALA A 45 -17.86 20.49 5.78
C ALA A 45 -18.37 20.88 7.18
N LEU A 46 -17.55 21.55 7.98
CA LEU A 46 -17.85 21.80 9.39
C LEU A 46 -18.94 22.87 9.59
N LYS A 47 -19.02 23.88 8.72
CA LYS A 47 -19.98 24.98 8.85
C LYS A 47 -21.28 24.77 8.07
N GLY A 48 -21.26 23.92 7.03
CA GLY A 48 -22.37 23.87 6.08
C GLY A 48 -23.01 22.51 5.83
N MET A 49 -22.45 21.41 6.38
CA MET A 49 -22.92 20.06 6.06
C MET A 49 -23.22 19.24 7.31
N ALA A 50 -24.25 18.40 7.23
CA ALA A 50 -24.44 17.35 8.21
C ALA A 50 -23.40 16.24 8.02
N GLN A 51 -23.01 15.59 9.12
CA GLN A 51 -21.96 14.54 9.11
C GLN A 51 -22.31 13.38 8.16
N GLU A 52 -23.59 12.97 8.13
CA GLU A 52 -24.07 11.91 7.25
C GLU A 52 -24.02 12.29 5.75
N GLU A 53 -24.23 13.58 5.45
CA GLU A 53 -24.09 14.10 4.07
C GLU A 53 -22.66 13.94 3.57
N ILE A 54 -21.65 14.18 4.42
CA ILE A 54 -20.23 13.99 4.07
C ILE A 54 -19.94 12.52 3.80
N VAL A 55 -20.45 11.61 4.64
CA VAL A 55 -20.29 10.15 4.44
C VAL A 55 -20.90 9.73 3.09
N ASN A 56 -22.10 10.22 2.77
CA ASN A 56 -22.78 9.92 1.51
C ASN A 56 -22.03 10.53 0.32
N LEU A 57 -21.54 11.76 0.43
CA LEU A 57 -20.77 12.43 -0.62
C LEU A 57 -19.49 11.63 -0.95
N VAL A 58 -18.74 11.17 0.06
CA VAL A 58 -17.54 10.34 -0.15
C VAL A 58 -17.90 8.96 -0.75
N LYS A 59 -19.05 8.39 -0.35
CA LYS A 59 -19.58 7.14 -0.91
C LYS A 59 -19.96 7.32 -2.37
N ASP A 60 -20.71 8.38 -2.68
CA ASP A 60 -21.21 8.69 -4.03
C ASP A 60 -20.06 9.08 -4.97
N ALA A 61 -19.00 9.71 -4.47
CA ALA A 61 -17.78 9.97 -5.21
C ALA A 61 -17.04 8.69 -5.64
N GLY A 62 -17.37 7.56 -5.05
CA GLY A 62 -16.74 6.28 -5.39
C GLY A 62 -15.29 6.17 -4.91
N LEU A 63 -14.89 6.94 -3.90
CA LEU A 63 -13.54 6.88 -3.35
C LEU A 63 -13.24 5.50 -2.79
N LYS A 64 -12.35 4.76 -3.45
CA LYS A 64 -11.79 3.50 -2.96
C LYS A 64 -10.53 3.74 -2.13
N GLY A 65 -10.28 2.85 -1.16
CA GLY A 65 -9.05 2.88 -0.36
C GLY A 65 -7.78 2.79 -1.22
N ARG A 66 -6.81 3.65 -0.94
CA ARG A 66 -5.53 3.76 -1.67
C ARG A 66 -4.38 2.95 -1.04
N GLY A 67 -4.65 2.25 0.06
CA GLY A 67 -3.65 1.42 0.76
C GLY A 67 -3.39 0.05 0.15
N GLY A 68 -4.08 -0.32 -0.95
CA GLY A 68 -3.85 -1.57 -1.68
C GLY A 68 -5.10 -2.43 -1.90
N ALA A 69 -6.02 -2.51 -0.93
CA ALA A 69 -7.20 -3.39 -1.01
C ALA A 69 -8.37 -2.81 -1.83
N GLY A 70 -8.42 -1.51 -2.11
CA GLY A 70 -9.47 -0.90 -2.93
C GLY A 70 -10.87 -0.92 -2.33
N PHE A 71 -11.04 -1.11 -1.03
CA PHE A 71 -12.35 -1.12 -0.40
C PHE A 71 -13.00 0.27 -0.43
N SER A 72 -14.31 0.36 -0.66
CA SER A 72 -15.04 1.64 -0.70
C SER A 72 -14.92 2.38 0.63
N THR A 73 -14.38 3.60 0.58
CA THR A 73 -14.15 4.44 1.76
C THR A 73 -15.47 4.88 2.39
N GLY A 74 -16.41 5.38 1.60
CA GLY A 74 -17.72 5.82 2.11
C GLY A 74 -18.54 4.66 2.66
N LEU A 75 -18.47 3.47 2.06
CA LEU A 75 -19.08 2.27 2.63
C LEU A 75 -18.44 1.91 3.98
N LYS A 76 -17.12 1.94 4.09
CA LYS A 76 -16.40 1.72 5.37
C LYS A 76 -16.85 2.71 6.44
N TRP A 77 -17.00 3.97 6.09
CA TRP A 77 -17.49 5.02 7.00
C TRP A 77 -18.93 4.79 7.45
N SER A 78 -19.80 4.33 6.55
CA SER A 78 -21.20 4.03 6.87
C SER A 78 -21.40 2.86 7.83
N LEU A 79 -20.37 2.02 8.02
CA LEU A 79 -20.37 0.91 8.99
C LEU A 79 -20.08 1.37 10.42
N MET A 80 -19.69 2.63 10.64
CA MET A 80 -19.53 3.16 12.00
C MET A 80 -20.89 3.25 12.69
N PRO A 81 -20.97 2.86 13.98
CA PRO A 81 -22.24 2.83 14.71
C PRO A 81 -22.93 4.21 14.69
N LYS A 82 -24.24 4.19 14.47
CA LYS A 82 -25.07 5.41 14.56
C LYS A 82 -25.54 5.71 16.00
N ASP A 83 -25.38 4.75 16.93
CA ASP A 83 -25.75 4.87 18.32
C ASP A 83 -24.94 5.98 19.02
N GLU A 84 -25.67 7.00 19.52
CA GLU A 84 -25.08 8.16 20.19
C GLU A 84 -24.48 7.82 21.56
N SER A 85 -24.87 6.69 22.18
CA SER A 85 -24.23 6.19 23.39
C SER A 85 -22.77 5.78 23.15
N MET A 86 -22.40 5.45 21.90
CA MET A 86 -21.04 5.18 21.46
C MET A 86 -20.32 6.48 21.05
N ASN A 87 -20.23 7.44 21.95
CA ASN A 87 -19.72 8.78 21.71
C ASN A 87 -18.19 8.88 21.66
N ILE A 88 -17.48 7.85 22.15
CA ILE A 88 -16.02 7.77 22.04
C ILE A 88 -15.68 7.00 20.77
N ARG A 89 -15.11 7.69 19.78
CA ARG A 89 -14.74 7.14 18.47
C ARG A 89 -13.35 7.60 18.07
N TYR A 90 -12.64 6.76 17.34
CA TYR A 90 -11.29 7.04 16.88
C TYR A 90 -11.20 6.99 15.35
N LEU A 91 -10.41 7.90 14.81
CA LEU A 91 -9.97 7.87 13.43
C LEU A 91 -8.46 7.59 13.38
N LEU A 92 -8.06 6.54 12.69
CA LEU A 92 -6.66 6.19 12.53
C LEU A 92 -6.24 6.37 11.07
N CYS A 93 -5.16 7.09 10.86
CA CYS A 93 -4.47 7.12 9.59
C CYS A 93 -3.39 6.03 9.58
N ASN A 94 -3.54 5.05 8.68
CA ASN A 94 -2.48 4.08 8.42
C ASN A 94 -1.42 4.74 7.53
N ALA A 95 -0.35 5.19 8.16
CA ALA A 95 0.84 5.79 7.56
C ALA A 95 2.07 4.87 7.72
N ASP A 96 1.84 3.58 7.97
CA ASP A 96 2.86 2.54 8.07
C ASP A 96 3.18 1.98 6.67
N GLU A 97 3.76 2.82 5.82
CA GLU A 97 4.09 2.50 4.44
C GLU A 97 5.36 1.63 4.38
N MET A 98 5.18 0.33 4.48
CA MET A 98 6.27 -0.65 4.51
C MET A 98 6.24 -1.66 3.36
N GLU A 99 5.27 -1.59 2.45
CA GLU A 99 5.24 -2.44 1.26
C GLU A 99 6.48 -2.18 0.39
N PRO A 100 7.36 -3.18 0.15
CA PRO A 100 8.52 -2.97 -0.71
C PRO A 100 8.12 -2.50 -2.11
N GLY A 101 8.79 -1.45 -2.59
CA GLY A 101 8.43 -0.78 -3.83
C GLY A 101 7.44 0.38 -3.67
N THR A 102 6.89 0.62 -2.48
CA THR A 102 5.90 1.69 -2.23
C THR A 102 6.52 2.85 -1.46
N TYR A 103 6.30 4.09 -1.94
CA TYR A 103 6.85 5.33 -1.37
C TYR A 103 5.99 6.58 -1.70
N LYS A 104 4.69 6.40 -1.92
CA LYS A 104 3.72 7.44 -2.31
C LYS A 104 3.18 8.25 -1.13
N ASP A 105 2.93 7.59 0.01
CA ASP A 105 2.40 8.24 1.22
C ASP A 105 3.46 9.12 1.87
N ARG A 106 4.71 8.69 1.82
CA ARG A 106 5.88 9.48 2.21
C ARG A 106 5.90 10.83 1.49
N LEU A 107 5.70 10.82 0.15
CA LEU A 107 5.67 12.03 -0.66
C LEU A 107 4.63 13.05 -0.15
N LEU A 108 3.42 12.57 0.15
CA LEU A 108 2.34 13.42 0.67
C LEU A 108 2.67 13.96 2.08
N MET A 109 3.15 13.11 2.96
CA MET A 109 3.45 13.49 4.34
C MET A 109 4.63 14.46 4.45
N GLU A 110 5.62 14.33 3.58
CA GLU A 110 6.78 15.22 3.57
C GLU A 110 6.50 16.56 2.90
N GLN A 111 5.77 16.58 1.77
CA GLN A 111 5.57 17.81 0.99
C GLN A 111 4.20 18.47 1.19
N MET A 112 3.17 17.70 1.56
CA MET A 112 1.79 18.17 1.69
C MET A 112 1.18 17.83 3.06
N PRO A 113 1.87 18.10 4.19
CA PRO A 113 1.39 17.66 5.51
C PRO A 113 0.02 18.24 5.86
N HIS A 114 -0.29 19.48 5.47
CA HIS A 114 -1.59 20.10 5.71
C HIS A 114 -2.74 19.47 4.93
N LEU A 115 -2.48 18.88 3.76
CA LEU A 115 -3.49 18.14 3.01
C LEU A 115 -3.97 16.91 3.79
N LEU A 116 -3.05 16.19 4.44
CA LEU A 116 -3.41 15.08 5.32
C LEU A 116 -4.14 15.57 6.57
N VAL A 117 -3.69 16.66 7.20
CA VAL A 117 -4.35 17.26 8.38
C VAL A 117 -5.78 17.66 8.04
N GLU A 118 -6.02 18.32 6.91
CA GLU A 118 -7.37 18.68 6.44
C GLU A 118 -8.23 17.44 6.18
N GLY A 119 -7.69 16.43 5.48
CA GLY A 119 -8.39 15.17 5.23
C GLY A 119 -8.76 14.44 6.53
N MET A 120 -7.88 14.44 7.53
CA MET A 120 -8.16 13.90 8.87
C MET A 120 -9.25 14.68 9.59
N LEU A 121 -9.22 16.01 9.54
CA LEU A 121 -10.26 16.87 10.17
C LEU A 121 -11.64 16.61 9.59
N ILE A 122 -11.78 16.63 8.28
CA ILE A 122 -13.07 16.38 7.60
C ILE A 122 -13.59 14.98 7.94
N SER A 123 -12.71 13.99 7.85
CA SER A 123 -13.07 12.60 8.14
C SER A 123 -13.45 12.38 9.60
N ALA A 124 -12.75 13.05 10.53
CA ALA A 124 -13.08 13.01 11.95
C ALA A 124 -14.45 13.62 12.25
N PHE A 125 -14.76 14.75 11.61
CA PHE A 125 -16.07 15.38 11.74
C PHE A 125 -17.18 14.46 11.21
N ALA A 126 -17.02 13.92 10.00
CA ALA A 126 -17.99 13.00 9.39
C ALA A 126 -18.26 11.77 10.25
N LEU A 127 -17.24 11.22 10.91
CA LEU A 127 -17.30 10.01 11.73
C LEU A 127 -17.60 10.26 13.22
N LYS A 128 -17.78 11.52 13.61
CA LYS A 128 -17.93 11.93 15.03
C LYS A 128 -16.76 11.48 15.90
N SER A 129 -15.54 11.48 15.37
CA SER A 129 -14.34 11.07 16.09
C SER A 129 -13.74 12.28 16.79
N TYR A 130 -13.54 12.18 18.11
CA TYR A 130 -12.95 13.25 18.90
C TYR A 130 -11.41 13.23 18.93
N ARG A 131 -10.82 12.11 18.54
CA ARG A 131 -9.37 11.92 18.52
C ARG A 131 -8.93 11.09 17.33
N GLY A 132 -7.87 11.53 16.67
CA GLY A 132 -7.22 10.84 15.58
C GLY A 132 -5.75 10.56 15.86
N TYR A 133 -5.26 9.47 15.28
CA TYR A 133 -3.85 9.13 15.29
C TYR A 133 -3.35 8.91 13.87
N ILE A 134 -2.23 9.53 13.53
CA ILE A 134 -1.43 9.17 12.36
C ILE A 134 -0.42 8.14 12.84
N PHE A 135 -0.68 6.86 12.56
CA PHE A 135 0.26 5.78 12.86
C PHE A 135 1.31 5.74 11.77
N LEU A 136 2.45 6.35 12.06
CA LEU A 136 3.51 6.62 11.11
C LEU A 136 4.62 5.56 11.21
N ARG A 137 5.10 5.10 10.05
CA ARG A 137 6.32 4.30 9.97
C ARG A 137 7.47 4.97 10.70
N GLY A 138 8.13 4.23 11.61
CA GLY A 138 9.15 4.79 12.51
C GLY A 138 10.36 5.39 11.80
N GLU A 139 10.70 4.89 10.62
CA GLU A 139 11.84 5.35 9.81
C GLU A 139 11.56 6.66 9.04
N TYR A 140 10.31 7.12 8.98
CA TYR A 140 9.93 8.36 8.29
C TYR A 140 10.10 9.58 9.20
N ILE A 141 11.35 9.88 9.57
CA ILE A 141 11.69 10.93 10.55
C ILE A 141 11.26 12.31 10.03
N GLU A 142 11.53 12.64 8.77
CA GLU A 142 11.17 13.92 8.17
C GLU A 142 9.65 14.11 8.15
N ALA A 143 8.91 13.10 7.71
CA ALA A 143 7.45 13.12 7.76
C ALA A 143 6.92 13.33 9.19
N ALA A 144 7.54 12.70 10.20
CA ALA A 144 7.15 12.90 11.60
C ALA A 144 7.32 14.35 12.06
N VAL A 145 8.42 14.98 11.68
CA VAL A 145 8.71 16.40 12.00
C VAL A 145 7.70 17.30 11.30
N ASN A 146 7.50 17.11 9.99
CA ASN A 146 6.61 17.94 9.19
C ASN A 146 5.14 17.82 9.62
N LEU A 147 4.67 16.61 9.93
CA LEU A 147 3.30 16.40 10.41
C LEU A 147 3.08 17.02 11.80
N ARG A 148 4.02 16.90 12.74
CA ARG A 148 3.90 17.54 14.04
C ARG A 148 3.86 19.05 13.93
N ARG A 149 4.66 19.65 13.06
CA ARG A 149 4.62 21.08 12.78
C ARG A 149 3.28 21.48 12.16
N ALA A 150 2.79 20.78 11.14
CA ALA A 150 1.50 21.07 10.50
C ALA A 150 0.33 20.97 11.50
N ILE A 151 0.36 19.99 12.41
CA ILE A 151 -0.65 19.87 13.47
C ILE A 151 -0.57 21.08 14.43
N ALA A 152 0.62 21.54 14.81
CA ALA A 152 0.78 22.72 15.66
C ALA A 152 0.24 23.97 14.95
N GLU A 153 0.64 24.23 13.69
CA GLU A 153 0.14 25.35 12.87
C GLU A 153 -1.40 25.31 12.73
N ALA A 154 -1.98 24.14 12.45
CA ALA A 154 -3.43 23.98 12.36
C ALA A 154 -4.14 24.21 13.70
N THR A 155 -3.52 23.82 14.81
CA THR A 155 -4.07 24.07 16.17
C THR A 155 -4.05 25.55 16.51
N GLU A 156 -2.95 26.25 16.24
CA GLU A 156 -2.85 27.70 16.42
C GLU A 156 -3.85 28.47 15.57
N ALA A 157 -4.14 27.98 14.36
CA ALA A 157 -5.12 28.56 13.45
C ALA A 157 -6.60 28.22 13.79
N GLY A 158 -6.86 27.47 14.87
CA GLY A 158 -8.21 27.06 15.29
C GLY A 158 -8.85 26.01 14.39
N LEU A 159 -8.04 25.28 13.63
CA LEU A 159 -8.45 24.19 12.73
C LEU A 159 -8.33 22.80 13.38
N LEU A 160 -7.72 22.71 14.55
CA LEU A 160 -7.65 21.53 15.41
C LEU A 160 -7.85 21.96 16.88
N GLY A 161 -8.12 21.01 17.75
CA GLY A 161 -8.29 21.24 19.18
C GLY A 161 -9.75 21.39 19.59
N LYS A 162 -10.08 22.49 20.22
CA LYS A 162 -11.42 22.79 20.78
C LYS A 162 -12.20 23.78 19.94
N ASN A 163 -13.52 23.56 19.86
CA ASN A 163 -14.47 24.45 19.19
C ASN A 163 -13.98 24.90 17.80
N ILE A 164 -13.57 23.95 16.99
CA ILE A 164 -12.95 24.17 15.68
C ILE A 164 -13.87 25.02 14.80
N LEU A 165 -13.35 26.12 14.25
CA LEU A 165 -14.08 27.09 13.41
C LEU A 165 -15.37 27.65 14.05
N GLY A 166 -15.50 27.58 15.39
CA GLY A 166 -16.68 28.00 16.13
C GLY A 166 -17.90 27.09 16.04
N THR A 167 -17.72 25.84 15.60
CA THR A 167 -18.81 24.86 15.34
C THR A 167 -19.18 24.00 16.55
N GLY A 168 -18.44 24.10 17.66
CA GLY A 168 -18.59 23.21 18.82
C GLY A 168 -17.94 21.84 18.63
N PHE A 169 -17.33 21.55 17.48
CA PHE A 169 -16.63 20.30 17.24
C PHE A 169 -15.21 20.36 17.84
N ASP A 170 -14.85 19.31 18.55
CA ASP A 170 -13.52 19.11 19.14
C ASP A 170 -12.80 17.95 18.44
N PHE A 171 -11.57 18.14 18.04
CA PHE A 171 -10.75 17.06 17.48
C PHE A 171 -9.27 17.25 17.82
N GLU A 172 -8.70 16.23 18.45
CA GLU A 172 -7.27 16.13 18.74
C GLU A 172 -6.60 15.17 17.76
N LEU A 173 -5.52 15.62 17.09
CA LEU A 173 -4.75 14.81 16.14
C LEU A 173 -3.33 14.60 16.65
N ILE A 174 -2.88 13.33 16.70
CA ILE A 174 -1.61 12.93 17.29
C ILE A 174 -0.80 12.11 16.27
N VAL A 175 0.49 12.42 16.13
CA VAL A 175 1.43 11.56 15.40
C VAL A 175 2.00 10.52 16.36
N HIS A 176 1.69 9.25 16.08
CA HIS A 176 2.26 8.09 16.77
C HIS A 176 3.24 7.38 15.84
N THR A 177 4.50 7.27 16.22
CA THR A 177 5.53 6.58 15.43
C THR A 177 5.59 5.11 15.82
N GLY A 178 5.50 4.23 14.82
CA GLY A 178 5.71 2.79 14.98
C GLY A 178 7.18 2.42 15.17
N ALA A 179 7.45 1.13 15.28
CA ALA A 179 8.79 0.56 15.50
C ALA A 179 9.30 -0.24 14.28
N GLY A 180 8.81 0.04 13.07
CA GLY A 180 9.32 -0.55 11.83
C GLY A 180 8.92 -2.02 11.64
N ARG A 181 7.64 -2.38 11.75
CA ARG A 181 7.12 -3.72 11.45
C ARG A 181 6.04 -3.67 10.39
N TYR A 182 6.25 -4.36 9.28
CA TYR A 182 5.34 -4.46 8.13
C TYR A 182 3.91 -4.89 8.52
N ILE A 183 3.79 -5.81 9.49
CA ILE A 183 2.48 -6.29 9.95
C ILE A 183 1.58 -5.18 10.52
N CYS A 184 2.13 -4.06 10.97
CA CYS A 184 1.36 -2.89 11.42
C CYS A 184 0.58 -2.22 10.28
N GLY A 185 0.83 -2.56 9.01
CA GLY A 185 -0.03 -2.20 7.88
C GLY A 185 -1.39 -2.91 7.91
N GLU A 186 -1.53 -4.05 8.59
CA GLU A 186 -2.83 -4.67 8.85
C GLU A 186 -3.58 -3.89 9.94
N GLU A 187 -4.83 -3.48 9.66
CA GLU A 187 -5.55 -2.50 10.50
C GLU A 187 -5.69 -2.88 11.97
N THR A 188 -5.83 -4.18 12.30
CA THR A 188 -5.99 -4.64 13.69
C THR A 188 -4.65 -4.85 14.38
N ALA A 189 -3.60 -5.19 13.65
CA ALA A 189 -2.24 -5.19 14.17
C ALA A 189 -1.74 -3.77 14.46
N LEU A 190 -2.09 -2.79 13.62
CA LEU A 190 -1.88 -1.37 13.89
C LEU A 190 -2.55 -0.95 15.19
N ILE A 191 -3.82 -1.32 15.39
CA ILE A 191 -4.56 -1.00 16.62
C ILE A 191 -3.88 -1.62 17.84
N ASN A 192 -3.47 -2.90 17.78
CA ASN A 192 -2.74 -3.54 18.88
C ASN A 192 -1.43 -2.81 19.19
N SER A 193 -0.68 -2.42 18.16
CA SER A 193 0.57 -1.67 18.33
C SER A 193 0.33 -0.29 18.95
N LEU A 194 -0.70 0.43 18.51
CA LEU A 194 -1.11 1.73 19.07
C LEU A 194 -1.48 1.62 20.57
N GLU A 195 -2.11 0.52 20.94
CA GLU A 195 -2.46 0.22 22.35
C GLU A 195 -1.27 -0.24 23.22
N GLY A 196 -0.05 -0.32 22.65
CA GLY A 196 1.13 -0.82 23.34
C GLY A 196 1.18 -2.34 23.47
N ARG A 197 0.38 -3.06 22.70
CA ARG A 197 0.36 -4.54 22.66
C ARG A 197 1.27 -5.03 21.52
N ARG A 198 1.57 -6.33 21.54
CA ARG A 198 2.23 -6.99 20.42
C ARG A 198 1.41 -6.80 19.14
N ALA A 199 2.07 -6.40 18.05
CA ALA A 199 1.46 -6.14 16.75
C ALA A 199 1.01 -7.46 16.06
N ASN A 200 -0.03 -8.07 16.58
CA ASN A 200 -0.72 -9.23 15.99
C ASN A 200 -2.09 -8.79 15.47
N PRO A 201 -2.58 -9.32 14.35
CA PRO A 201 -3.96 -9.16 13.93
C PRO A 201 -4.96 -9.66 14.95
N ARG A 202 -6.18 -9.10 14.94
CA ARG A 202 -7.34 -9.55 15.78
C ARG A 202 -8.29 -10.38 14.94
N SER A 203 -9.01 -11.29 15.60
CA SER A 203 -10.15 -11.98 14.99
C SER A 203 -11.23 -10.99 14.57
N LYS A 204 -11.85 -11.25 13.43
CA LYS A 204 -13.03 -10.55 12.96
C LYS A 204 -14.17 -11.57 12.81
N PRO A 205 -15.38 -11.34 13.33
CA PRO A 205 -15.84 -10.22 14.14
C PRO A 205 -15.27 -10.22 15.59
N PRO A 206 -15.25 -9.08 16.30
CA PRO A 206 -15.75 -7.78 15.89
C PRO A 206 -14.82 -7.06 14.91
N PHE A 207 -15.42 -6.27 14.00
CA PHE A 207 -14.66 -5.38 13.12
C PHE A 207 -14.28 -4.07 13.85
N PRO A 208 -13.19 -3.39 13.46
CA PRO A 208 -12.78 -2.13 14.10
C PRO A 208 -13.87 -1.07 14.19
N ALA A 209 -14.76 -1.00 13.18
CA ALA A 209 -15.89 -0.08 13.19
C ALA A 209 -16.80 -0.28 14.41
N SER A 210 -16.92 -1.50 14.95
CA SER A 210 -17.70 -1.79 16.16
C SER A 210 -16.83 -1.79 17.42
N ALA A 211 -15.63 -2.37 17.38
CA ALA A 211 -14.72 -2.49 18.52
C ALA A 211 -13.25 -2.51 18.07
N GLY A 212 -12.69 -1.33 17.88
CA GLY A 212 -11.31 -1.11 17.47
C GLY A 212 -10.40 -0.69 18.63
N ALA A 213 -9.80 0.49 18.52
CA ALA A 213 -8.85 1.01 19.51
C ALA A 213 -9.52 1.18 20.88
N TRP A 214 -8.90 0.60 21.89
CA TRP A 214 -9.42 0.55 23.29
C TRP A 214 -10.87 0.06 23.39
N GLY A 215 -11.26 -0.87 22.47
CA GLY A 215 -12.61 -1.43 22.43
C GLY A 215 -13.68 -0.46 21.92
N LYS A 216 -13.31 0.67 21.33
CA LYS A 216 -14.24 1.70 20.84
C LYS A 216 -14.35 1.67 19.32
N PRO A 217 -15.47 2.16 18.74
CA PRO A 217 -15.61 2.30 17.30
C PRO A 217 -14.43 3.04 16.68
N THR A 218 -13.82 2.44 15.68
CA THR A 218 -12.59 2.96 15.07
C THR A 218 -12.63 2.78 13.56
N CYS A 219 -12.32 3.85 12.83
CA CYS A 219 -12.11 3.78 11.38
C CYS A 219 -10.62 3.93 11.08
N VAL A 220 -10.09 3.05 10.22
CA VAL A 220 -8.69 3.09 9.77
C VAL A 220 -8.67 3.37 8.27
N ASN A 221 -7.99 4.43 7.83
CA ASN A 221 -7.82 4.77 6.42
C ASN A 221 -6.34 5.05 6.10
N ASN A 222 -5.94 4.80 4.86
CA ASN A 222 -4.59 5.11 4.38
C ASN A 222 -4.41 6.62 4.13
N VAL A 223 -3.16 7.11 4.15
CA VAL A 223 -2.77 8.52 3.91
C VAL A 223 -3.35 9.06 2.62
N GLU A 224 -3.06 8.43 1.47
CA GLU A 224 -3.52 8.89 0.16
C GLU A 224 -5.05 8.91 0.08
N THR A 225 -5.73 7.95 0.74
CA THR A 225 -7.20 7.95 0.82
C THR A 225 -7.73 9.21 1.50
N LEU A 226 -7.16 9.56 2.65
CA LEU A 226 -7.58 10.74 3.42
C LEU A 226 -7.26 12.05 2.69
N CYS A 227 -6.13 12.11 2.00
CA CYS A 227 -5.74 13.27 1.19
C CYS A 227 -6.69 13.55 0.00
N ASN A 228 -7.47 12.57 -0.46
CA ASN A 228 -8.47 12.79 -1.52
C ASN A 228 -9.74 13.49 -1.00
N VAL A 229 -10.04 13.39 0.29
CA VAL A 229 -11.29 13.88 0.88
C VAL A 229 -11.46 15.39 0.70
N PRO A 230 -10.47 16.26 0.96
CA PRO A 230 -10.63 17.72 0.79
C PRO A 230 -11.10 18.12 -0.61
N ALA A 231 -10.49 17.57 -1.65
CA ALA A 231 -10.85 17.89 -3.03
C ALA A 231 -12.28 17.44 -3.40
N ILE A 232 -12.71 16.27 -2.88
CA ILE A 232 -14.09 15.80 -3.08
C ILE A 232 -15.08 16.78 -2.43
N LEU A 233 -14.77 17.30 -1.24
CA LEU A 233 -15.62 18.31 -0.57
C LEU A 233 -15.63 19.64 -1.31
N GLU A 234 -14.49 20.06 -1.84
CA GLU A 234 -14.34 21.32 -2.58
C GLU A 234 -15.10 21.30 -3.90
N HIS A 235 -14.88 20.28 -4.73
CA HIS A 235 -15.32 20.22 -6.12
C HIS A 235 -16.56 19.33 -6.38
N GLY A 236 -16.85 18.39 -5.49
CA GLY A 236 -18.03 17.52 -5.57
C GLY A 236 -17.83 16.22 -6.32
N VAL A 237 -18.91 15.43 -6.34
CA VAL A 237 -18.94 14.05 -6.83
C VAL A 237 -18.67 13.94 -8.34
N ASP A 238 -19.38 14.75 -9.13
CA ASP A 238 -19.33 14.68 -10.60
C ASP A 238 -17.95 15.03 -11.13
N TRP A 239 -17.33 16.05 -10.54
CA TRP A 239 -15.96 16.41 -10.86
C TRP A 239 -14.99 15.25 -10.57
N TYR A 240 -15.07 14.66 -9.36
CA TYR A 240 -14.15 13.58 -8.98
C TYR A 240 -14.28 12.35 -9.88
N LYS A 241 -15.52 11.97 -10.22
CA LYS A 241 -15.77 10.89 -11.19
C LYS A 241 -15.32 11.27 -12.60
N GLY A 242 -15.48 12.53 -12.96
CA GLY A 242 -15.10 13.07 -14.27
C GLY A 242 -13.63 12.92 -14.60
N ILE A 243 -12.74 12.94 -13.58
CA ILE A 243 -11.28 12.83 -13.78
C ILE A 243 -10.88 11.54 -14.53
N SER A 244 -11.50 10.41 -14.21
CA SER A 244 -11.23 9.09 -14.81
C SER A 244 -12.29 8.61 -15.78
N ALA A 245 -13.30 9.45 -16.07
CA ALA A 245 -14.42 9.08 -16.94
C ALA A 245 -13.94 8.63 -18.33
N GLY A 246 -14.50 7.52 -18.81
CA GLY A 246 -14.12 6.91 -20.09
C GLY A 246 -12.82 6.11 -20.09
N LYS A 247 -12.05 6.13 -18.98
CA LYS A 247 -10.80 5.36 -18.82
C LYS A 247 -10.95 4.18 -17.85
N SER A 248 -11.68 4.39 -16.77
CA SER A 248 -11.88 3.39 -15.70
C SER A 248 -13.22 3.60 -14.98
N GLU A 249 -13.73 2.53 -14.36
CA GLU A 249 -14.84 2.60 -13.41
C GLU A 249 -14.38 3.09 -12.02
N ASP A 250 -13.08 3.06 -11.74
CA ASP A 250 -12.51 3.60 -10.51
C ASP A 250 -12.38 5.12 -10.61
N ALA A 251 -12.96 5.83 -9.63
CA ALA A 251 -13.06 7.29 -9.68
C ALA A 251 -11.79 8.00 -9.20
N GLY A 252 -11.53 9.16 -9.82
CA GLY A 252 -10.50 10.11 -9.42
C GLY A 252 -9.10 9.74 -9.88
N THR A 253 -8.11 10.22 -9.11
CA THR A 253 -6.71 9.99 -9.36
C THR A 253 -6.11 8.92 -8.44
N LYS A 254 -4.94 8.47 -8.80
CA LYS A 254 -4.08 7.60 -7.99
C LYS A 254 -2.63 8.04 -8.14
N LEU A 255 -1.88 8.03 -7.04
CA LEU A 255 -0.43 8.12 -7.13
C LEU A 255 0.10 6.79 -7.70
N MET A 256 0.57 6.84 -8.92
CA MET A 256 1.10 5.70 -9.67
C MET A 256 2.58 5.93 -9.96
N GLY A 257 3.34 4.86 -10.12
CA GLY A 257 4.76 5.01 -10.42
C GLY A 257 5.41 3.75 -10.96
N PHE A 258 6.64 3.92 -11.39
CA PHE A 258 7.53 2.82 -11.72
C PHE A 258 8.88 2.98 -11.02
N SER A 259 9.37 1.89 -10.47
CA SER A 259 10.74 1.74 -9.96
C SER A 259 11.44 0.57 -10.65
N GLY A 260 12.65 0.24 -10.22
CA GLY A 260 13.52 -0.71 -10.89
C GLY A 260 14.55 0.00 -11.77
N ARG A 261 15.15 -0.72 -12.73
CA ARG A 261 16.17 -0.14 -13.62
C ARG A 261 15.55 0.58 -14.83
N VAL A 262 14.56 1.46 -14.56
CA VAL A 262 13.99 2.38 -15.55
C VAL A 262 14.80 3.67 -15.62
N LYS A 263 14.64 4.46 -16.69
CA LYS A 263 15.42 5.70 -16.90
C LYS A 263 15.09 6.80 -15.90
N ASN A 264 13.81 6.95 -15.57
CA ASN A 264 13.29 7.99 -14.69
C ASN A 264 12.33 7.38 -13.67
N PRO A 265 12.83 6.72 -12.58
CA PRO A 265 11.95 6.20 -11.55
C PRO A 265 11.25 7.34 -10.81
N GLY A 266 9.93 7.18 -10.55
CA GLY A 266 9.17 8.25 -9.92
C GLY A 266 7.75 7.86 -9.55
N VAL A 267 7.04 8.86 -8.99
CA VAL A 267 5.62 8.80 -8.67
C VAL A 267 4.92 9.97 -9.34
N TRP A 268 3.79 9.68 -9.96
CA TRP A 268 2.95 10.66 -10.66
C TRP A 268 1.50 10.51 -10.22
N GLU A 269 0.82 11.62 -10.06
CA GLU A 269 -0.62 11.61 -9.87
C GLU A 269 -1.30 11.51 -11.24
N LEU A 270 -1.99 10.41 -11.47
CA LEU A 270 -2.60 10.07 -12.76
C LEU A 270 -4.06 9.65 -12.57
N PRO A 271 -4.95 9.91 -13.53
CA PRO A 271 -6.31 9.38 -13.48
C PRO A 271 -6.28 7.85 -13.53
N PHE A 272 -7.22 7.22 -12.84
CA PHE A 272 -7.42 5.79 -13.00
C PHE A 272 -7.64 5.43 -14.47
N GLY A 273 -7.14 4.27 -14.88
CA GLY A 273 -7.21 3.81 -16.26
C GLY A 273 -6.04 4.26 -17.15
N THR A 274 -5.10 5.07 -16.65
CA THR A 274 -3.80 5.24 -17.30
C THR A 274 -3.12 3.87 -17.38
N THR A 275 -2.60 3.50 -18.56
CA THR A 275 -2.04 2.15 -18.75
C THR A 275 -0.66 2.01 -18.12
N ALA A 276 -0.29 0.79 -17.75
CA ALA A 276 1.07 0.53 -17.25
C ALA A 276 2.13 0.89 -18.31
N ARG A 277 1.83 0.70 -19.61
CA ARG A 277 2.71 1.10 -20.71
C ARG A 277 2.94 2.60 -20.74
N GLU A 278 1.87 3.41 -20.66
CA GLU A 278 2.02 4.88 -20.62
C GLU A 278 2.91 5.30 -19.45
N ILE A 279 2.71 4.72 -18.26
CA ILE A 279 3.52 5.07 -17.09
C ILE A 279 4.98 4.65 -17.29
N LEU A 280 5.22 3.44 -17.79
CA LEU A 280 6.58 2.94 -18.03
C LEU A 280 7.31 3.72 -19.11
N GLU A 281 6.67 3.97 -20.25
CA GLU A 281 7.36 4.51 -21.41
C GLU A 281 7.39 6.04 -21.42
N GLU A 282 6.27 6.71 -21.10
CA GLU A 282 6.18 8.17 -21.21
C GLU A 282 6.69 8.89 -19.96
N TYR A 283 6.41 8.35 -18.76
CA TYR A 283 6.81 8.98 -17.49
C TYR A 283 8.13 8.43 -16.97
N ALA A 284 8.28 7.10 -16.93
CA ALA A 284 9.50 6.46 -16.44
C ALA A 284 10.59 6.29 -17.53
N GLY A 285 10.27 6.54 -18.80
CA GLY A 285 11.23 6.57 -19.92
C GLY A 285 11.69 5.22 -20.41
N GLY A 286 10.98 4.17 -20.06
CA GLY A 286 11.36 2.80 -20.38
C GLY A 286 12.54 2.31 -19.57
N MET A 287 13.04 1.13 -19.93
CA MET A 287 14.22 0.54 -19.30
C MET A 287 15.49 1.34 -19.59
N ARG A 288 16.47 1.28 -18.69
CA ARG A 288 17.81 1.85 -18.94
C ARG A 288 18.43 1.24 -20.19
N ASP A 289 19.34 1.99 -20.83
CA ASP A 289 19.98 1.56 -22.07
C ASP A 289 20.69 0.19 -21.89
N GLY A 290 20.49 -0.69 -22.86
CA GLY A 290 21.01 -2.05 -22.86
C GLY A 290 20.13 -3.08 -22.13
N LEU A 291 19.17 -2.66 -21.31
CA LEU A 291 18.28 -3.56 -20.59
C LEU A 291 16.98 -3.78 -21.37
N LYS A 292 16.44 -5.01 -21.25
CA LYS A 292 15.13 -5.39 -21.80
C LYS A 292 14.16 -5.62 -20.67
N PHE A 293 12.94 -5.18 -20.85
CA PHE A 293 11.84 -5.44 -19.94
C PHE A 293 11.52 -6.96 -19.91
N ASN A 294 11.35 -7.52 -18.73
CA ASN A 294 11.04 -8.93 -18.53
C ASN A 294 9.70 -9.15 -17.84
N ALA A 295 9.50 -8.53 -16.68
CA ALA A 295 8.28 -8.63 -15.88
C ALA A 295 8.05 -7.36 -15.06
N TRP A 296 6.91 -7.29 -14.37
CA TRP A 296 6.60 -6.21 -13.44
C TRP A 296 5.61 -6.65 -12.36
N GLN A 297 5.64 -5.97 -11.23
CA GLN A 297 4.65 -6.10 -10.17
C GLN A 297 3.85 -4.80 -10.10
N PRO A 298 2.48 -4.84 -10.13
CA PRO A 298 1.66 -3.63 -10.25
C PRO A 298 1.68 -2.71 -9.03
N GLY A 299 1.84 -3.25 -7.85
CA GLY A 299 1.63 -2.46 -6.64
C GLY A 299 2.40 -2.89 -5.42
N GLY A 300 3.67 -3.19 -5.62
CA GLY A 300 4.59 -3.62 -4.56
C GLY A 300 4.83 -5.12 -4.53
N ALA A 301 5.70 -5.53 -3.61
CA ALA A 301 6.19 -6.90 -3.49
C ALA A 301 5.10 -7.96 -3.29
N GLY A 302 4.01 -7.59 -2.61
CA GLY A 302 2.89 -8.50 -2.34
C GLY A 302 1.86 -8.58 -3.46
N THR A 303 2.28 -8.48 -4.74
CA THR A 303 1.40 -8.64 -5.91
C THR A 303 2.00 -9.64 -6.88
N ASP A 304 1.14 -10.33 -7.67
CA ASP A 304 1.62 -11.25 -8.69
C ASP A 304 2.41 -10.52 -9.79
N PHE A 305 3.46 -11.16 -10.29
CA PHE A 305 4.15 -10.70 -11.49
C PHE A 305 3.24 -10.77 -12.70
N LEU A 306 3.36 -9.75 -13.54
CA LEU A 306 2.78 -9.66 -14.87
C LEU A 306 3.91 -9.53 -15.91
N THR A 307 3.62 -9.89 -17.17
CA THR A 307 4.57 -9.84 -18.27
C THR A 307 4.32 -8.62 -19.17
N ALA A 308 5.10 -8.49 -20.25
CA ALA A 308 4.93 -7.44 -21.25
C ALA A 308 3.53 -7.44 -21.90
N ASP A 309 2.88 -8.60 -22.01
CA ASP A 309 1.53 -8.75 -22.57
C ASP A 309 0.45 -8.01 -21.76
N HIS A 310 0.78 -7.65 -20.53
CA HIS A 310 -0.13 -6.99 -19.60
C HIS A 310 0.11 -5.48 -19.47
N LEU A 311 1.09 -4.91 -20.23
CA LEU A 311 1.43 -3.48 -20.10
C LEU A 311 0.31 -2.54 -20.58
N ASP A 312 -0.54 -2.99 -21.50
CA ASP A 312 -1.65 -2.20 -22.02
C ASP A 312 -2.90 -2.24 -21.13
N LEU A 313 -2.84 -2.94 -20.00
CA LEU A 313 -3.93 -2.94 -19.03
C LEU A 313 -4.06 -1.57 -18.35
N PRO A 314 -5.30 -1.08 -18.18
CA PRO A 314 -5.57 0.06 -17.32
C PRO A 314 -5.10 -0.22 -15.88
N MET A 315 -4.39 0.73 -15.29
CA MET A 315 -4.01 0.68 -13.87
C MET A 315 -5.23 1.02 -13.03
N ASP A 316 -6.09 0.02 -12.83
CA ASP A 316 -7.27 0.05 -11.96
C ASP A 316 -7.48 -1.29 -11.26
N PHE A 317 -8.34 -1.31 -10.23
CA PHE A 317 -8.54 -2.51 -9.40
C PHE A 317 -9.15 -3.67 -10.20
N ALA A 318 -10.08 -3.38 -11.12
CA ALA A 318 -10.80 -4.42 -11.87
C ALA A 318 -9.94 -5.05 -12.96
N SER A 319 -9.23 -4.23 -13.74
CA SER A 319 -8.43 -4.68 -14.89
C SER A 319 -7.23 -5.51 -14.44
N ILE A 320 -6.48 -5.02 -13.47
CA ILE A 320 -5.35 -5.77 -12.89
C ILE A 320 -5.85 -7.04 -12.17
N GLY A 321 -7.00 -6.97 -11.48
CA GLY A 321 -7.63 -8.14 -10.86
C GLY A 321 -8.01 -9.23 -11.85
N LYS A 322 -8.58 -8.88 -12.99
CA LYS A 322 -8.91 -9.83 -14.07
C LYS A 322 -7.68 -10.49 -14.70
N ALA A 323 -6.55 -9.81 -14.71
CA ALA A 323 -5.27 -10.36 -15.18
C ALA A 323 -4.62 -11.35 -14.19
N GLY A 324 -5.21 -11.54 -13.01
CA GLY A 324 -4.74 -12.48 -11.99
C GLY A 324 -3.71 -11.90 -11.02
N SER A 325 -3.63 -10.57 -10.92
CA SER A 325 -2.83 -9.87 -9.92
C SER A 325 -3.70 -8.90 -9.11
N ARG A 326 -3.11 -8.00 -8.38
CA ARG A 326 -3.79 -6.91 -7.67
C ARG A 326 -3.14 -5.58 -8.02
N LEU A 327 -3.94 -4.50 -8.12
CA LEU A 327 -3.38 -3.17 -8.30
C LEU A 327 -2.45 -2.78 -7.13
N GLY A 328 -2.75 -3.28 -5.94
CA GLY A 328 -1.96 -2.99 -4.75
C GLY A 328 -1.86 -1.49 -4.51
N THR A 329 -0.65 -1.01 -4.29
CA THR A 329 -0.40 0.41 -4.06
C THR A 329 -0.28 1.22 -5.36
N ALA A 330 -0.28 0.57 -6.54
CA ALA A 330 -0.03 1.14 -7.86
C ALA A 330 1.39 1.74 -8.04
N LEU A 331 2.32 1.42 -7.14
CA LEU A 331 3.75 1.69 -7.33
C LEU A 331 4.37 0.43 -7.95
N ALA A 332 4.46 0.43 -9.27
CA ALA A 332 4.95 -0.71 -10.02
C ALA A 332 6.47 -0.86 -9.91
N MET A 333 6.93 -2.11 -9.97
CA MET A 333 8.36 -2.45 -10.01
C MET A 333 8.67 -3.19 -11.30
N ALA A 334 9.53 -2.62 -12.15
CA ALA A 334 9.98 -3.25 -13.39
C ALA A 334 11.15 -4.19 -13.10
N VAL A 335 11.09 -5.37 -13.69
CA VAL A 335 12.16 -6.39 -13.69
C VAL A 335 12.73 -6.49 -15.10
N ASP A 336 14.04 -6.46 -15.21
CA ASP A 336 14.75 -6.56 -16.48
C ASP A 336 15.32 -7.97 -16.71
N ASN A 337 15.87 -8.19 -17.90
CA ASN A 337 16.37 -9.46 -18.37
C ASN A 337 17.70 -9.93 -17.72
N GLU A 338 18.32 -9.09 -16.89
CA GLU A 338 19.55 -9.47 -16.17
C GLU A 338 19.24 -9.96 -14.75
N ILE A 339 18.00 -9.75 -14.27
CA ILE A 339 17.57 -10.21 -12.94
C ILE A 339 16.96 -11.60 -13.07
N GLY A 340 17.59 -12.60 -12.45
CA GLY A 340 17.01 -13.93 -12.30
C GLY A 340 15.79 -13.94 -11.41
N MET A 341 14.74 -14.66 -11.80
CA MET A 341 13.48 -14.68 -11.04
C MET A 341 13.61 -15.44 -9.72
N VAL A 342 14.38 -16.53 -9.68
CA VAL A 342 14.58 -17.30 -8.43
C VAL A 342 15.24 -16.45 -7.33
N PRO A 343 16.38 -15.76 -7.55
CA PRO A 343 16.96 -14.88 -6.54
C PRO A 343 16.08 -13.68 -6.19
N LEU A 344 15.31 -13.12 -7.15
CA LEU A 344 14.38 -12.04 -6.87
C LEU A 344 13.27 -12.50 -5.93
N VAL A 345 12.60 -13.60 -6.26
CA VAL A 345 11.51 -14.14 -5.43
C VAL A 345 12.03 -14.58 -4.06
N ARG A 346 13.22 -15.21 -3.99
CA ARG A 346 13.84 -15.52 -2.70
C ARG A 346 14.01 -14.26 -1.83
N ASN A 347 14.44 -13.16 -2.40
CA ASN A 347 14.60 -11.89 -1.67
C ASN A 347 13.26 -11.37 -1.13
N LEU A 348 12.19 -11.45 -1.94
CA LEU A 348 10.85 -11.05 -1.51
C LEU A 348 10.32 -11.98 -0.40
N GLU A 349 10.45 -13.29 -0.56
CA GLU A 349 10.03 -14.29 0.44
C GLU A 349 10.81 -14.15 1.76
N GLU A 350 12.08 -13.80 1.72
CA GLU A 350 12.89 -13.52 2.93
C GLU A 350 12.34 -12.30 3.69
N PHE A 351 11.90 -11.27 2.98
CA PHE A 351 11.24 -10.13 3.59
C PHE A 351 9.94 -10.58 4.28
N PHE A 352 9.05 -11.27 3.58
CA PHE A 352 7.77 -11.71 4.15
C PHE A 352 7.94 -12.70 5.31
N ALA A 353 8.90 -13.62 5.23
CA ALA A 353 9.22 -14.55 6.31
C ALA A 353 9.68 -13.80 7.58
N ARG A 354 10.56 -12.80 7.43
CA ARG A 354 11.06 -11.97 8.52
C ARG A 354 9.97 -11.10 9.14
N GLU A 355 9.05 -10.57 8.33
CA GLU A 355 7.98 -9.66 8.74
C GLU A 355 6.73 -10.39 9.26
N SER A 356 6.66 -11.70 9.18
CA SER A 356 5.59 -12.48 9.82
C SER A 356 5.52 -12.17 11.31
N CYS A 357 4.30 -11.93 11.83
CA CYS A 357 4.10 -11.72 13.27
C CYS A 357 4.28 -13.00 14.09
N GLY A 358 4.35 -14.18 13.44
CA GLY A 358 4.52 -15.47 14.05
C GLY A 358 3.25 -16.03 14.75
N TRP A 359 2.10 -15.39 14.57
CA TRP A 359 0.86 -15.79 15.26
C TRP A 359 0.33 -17.14 14.77
N CYS A 360 0.11 -17.30 13.46
CA CYS A 360 -0.44 -18.53 12.91
C CYS A 360 0.64 -19.43 12.30
N THR A 361 0.57 -20.73 12.58
CA THR A 361 1.54 -21.74 12.16
C THR A 361 1.82 -21.75 10.65
N PRO A 362 0.81 -21.70 9.74
CA PRO A 362 1.08 -21.76 8.31
C PRO A 362 2.02 -20.64 7.86
N CYS A 363 1.76 -19.40 8.25
CA CYS A 363 2.60 -18.25 7.91
C CYS A 363 3.99 -18.34 8.56
N ARG A 364 4.03 -18.60 9.89
CA ARG A 364 5.27 -18.63 10.67
C ARG A 364 6.26 -19.68 10.16
N ASP A 365 5.77 -20.86 9.78
CA ASP A 365 6.61 -22.00 9.41
C ASP A 365 6.69 -22.17 7.88
N GLY A 366 5.61 -21.89 7.15
CA GLY A 366 5.53 -22.06 5.70
C GLY A 366 6.40 -21.08 4.92
N LEU A 367 6.40 -19.79 5.28
CA LEU A 367 7.24 -18.81 4.57
C LEU A 367 8.73 -19.08 4.73
N PRO A 368 9.29 -19.39 5.92
CA PRO A 368 10.69 -19.83 6.03
C PRO A 368 10.98 -21.11 5.28
N TRP A 369 10.02 -22.02 5.13
CA TRP A 369 10.20 -23.23 4.33
C TRP A 369 10.32 -22.90 2.85
N SER A 370 9.47 -22.03 2.30
CA SER A 370 9.60 -21.52 0.93
C SER A 370 10.99 -20.90 0.69
N VAL A 371 11.48 -20.08 1.63
CA VAL A 371 12.82 -19.47 1.55
C VAL A 371 13.94 -20.53 1.50
N LYS A 372 13.85 -21.60 2.29
CA LYS A 372 14.85 -22.68 2.27
C LYS A 372 14.92 -23.37 0.91
N ILE A 373 13.77 -23.66 0.32
CA ILE A 373 13.70 -24.29 -1.01
C ILE A 373 14.27 -23.33 -2.07
N LEU A 374 13.84 -22.06 -2.07
CA LEU A 374 14.33 -21.06 -3.02
C LEU A 374 15.84 -20.85 -2.94
N ARG A 375 16.42 -20.87 -1.74
CA ARG A 375 17.88 -20.82 -1.54
C ARG A 375 18.59 -22.04 -2.13
N ALA A 376 17.99 -23.22 -2.04
CA ALA A 376 18.54 -24.43 -2.65
C ALA A 376 18.49 -24.35 -4.18
N LEU A 377 17.34 -23.90 -4.73
CA LEU A 377 17.19 -23.70 -6.18
C LEU A 377 18.19 -22.67 -6.73
N GLU A 378 18.37 -21.54 -6.04
CA GLU A 378 19.33 -20.49 -6.44
C GLU A 378 20.78 -21.03 -6.52
N ARG A 379 21.14 -21.98 -5.66
CA ARG A 379 22.47 -22.61 -5.67
C ARG A 379 22.60 -23.82 -6.61
N GLY A 380 21.52 -24.18 -7.34
CA GLY A 380 21.50 -25.41 -8.14
C GLY A 380 21.50 -26.72 -7.30
N GLU A 381 21.03 -26.65 -6.05
CA GLU A 381 20.94 -27.75 -5.09
C GLU A 381 19.49 -28.23 -4.87
N GLY A 382 18.54 -27.68 -5.62
CA GLY A 382 17.11 -28.03 -5.56
C GLY A 382 16.90 -29.53 -5.81
N GLN A 383 15.86 -30.10 -5.18
CA GLN A 383 15.56 -31.52 -5.32
C GLN A 383 14.33 -31.71 -6.25
N PRO A 384 14.19 -32.84 -6.92
CA PRO A 384 12.97 -33.24 -7.58
C PRO A 384 11.78 -33.14 -6.60
N GLY A 385 10.70 -32.43 -6.96
CA GLY A 385 9.54 -32.19 -6.11
C GLY A 385 9.57 -30.87 -5.33
N ASP A 386 10.68 -30.13 -5.35
CA ASP A 386 10.78 -28.83 -4.66
C ASP A 386 9.81 -27.79 -5.25
N ILE A 387 9.66 -27.75 -6.59
CA ILE A 387 8.76 -26.81 -7.27
C ILE A 387 7.30 -27.14 -6.92
N GLU A 388 6.92 -28.41 -6.96
CA GLU A 388 5.59 -28.88 -6.56
C GLU A 388 5.29 -28.58 -5.09
N THR A 389 6.32 -28.64 -4.23
CA THR A 389 6.22 -28.26 -2.82
C THR A 389 5.98 -26.75 -2.68
N LEU A 390 6.68 -25.91 -3.44
CA LEU A 390 6.44 -24.45 -3.46
C LEU A 390 5.02 -24.13 -3.93
N GLU A 391 4.54 -24.79 -5.00
CA GLU A 391 3.16 -24.64 -5.47
C GLU A 391 2.13 -25.09 -4.41
N GLN A 392 2.42 -26.16 -3.67
CA GLN A 392 1.56 -26.61 -2.57
C GLN A 392 1.56 -25.58 -1.42
N LEU A 393 2.71 -25.03 -1.07
CA LEU A 393 2.81 -23.96 -0.06
C LEU A 393 2.02 -22.73 -0.48
N CYS A 394 2.06 -22.31 -1.76
CA CYS A 394 1.24 -21.22 -2.27
C CYS A 394 -0.25 -21.49 -2.04
N ARG A 395 -0.72 -22.71 -2.32
CA ARG A 395 -2.11 -23.10 -2.06
C ARG A 395 -2.49 -23.11 -0.58
N GLN A 396 -1.57 -23.54 0.29
CA GLN A 396 -1.80 -23.65 1.74
C GLN A 396 -1.68 -22.32 2.48
N LEU A 397 -0.97 -21.35 1.92
CA LEU A 397 -0.76 -20.01 2.47
C LEU A 397 -1.69 -18.96 1.84
N GLY A 398 -2.41 -19.33 0.79
CA GLY A 398 -3.30 -18.46 0.05
C GLY A 398 -4.50 -17.93 0.83
N PRO A 399 -5.41 -17.18 0.17
CA PRO A 399 -6.56 -16.54 0.82
C PRO A 399 -7.42 -17.51 1.63
N GLY A 400 -7.78 -17.13 2.86
CA GLY A 400 -8.60 -17.93 3.78
C GLY A 400 -7.89 -19.10 4.47
N LYS A 401 -6.59 -19.28 4.24
CA LYS A 401 -5.78 -20.36 4.86
C LYS A 401 -4.95 -19.87 6.05
N THR A 402 -4.76 -18.58 6.18
CA THR A 402 -4.00 -17.94 7.25
C THR A 402 -4.84 -16.88 7.96
N PHE A 403 -4.40 -16.44 9.14
CA PHE A 403 -5.18 -15.55 10.01
C PHE A 403 -5.41 -14.15 9.40
N CYS A 404 -4.46 -13.65 8.62
CA CYS A 404 -4.54 -12.36 7.92
C CYS A 404 -4.01 -12.47 6.49
N ALA A 405 -4.00 -11.35 5.76
CA ALA A 405 -3.56 -11.30 4.37
C ALA A 405 -2.04 -11.27 4.17
N HIS A 406 -1.22 -11.40 5.22
CA HIS A 406 0.24 -11.35 5.10
C HIS A 406 0.79 -12.50 4.23
N ALA A 407 0.49 -13.74 4.59
CA ALA A 407 0.96 -14.87 3.82
C ALA A 407 0.31 -14.99 2.42
N PRO A 408 -1.00 -14.72 2.25
CA PRO A 408 -1.58 -14.57 0.91
C PRO A 408 -0.81 -13.59 0.02
N GLY A 409 -0.46 -12.41 0.56
CA GLY A 409 0.35 -11.43 -0.19
C GLY A 409 1.77 -11.92 -0.48
N ALA A 410 2.38 -12.67 0.46
CA ALA A 410 3.72 -13.22 0.27
C ALA A 410 3.78 -14.23 -0.90
N VAL A 411 2.79 -15.12 -1.02
CA VAL A 411 2.84 -16.17 -2.05
C VAL A 411 2.42 -15.71 -3.45
N GLU A 412 1.87 -14.51 -3.61
CA GLU A 412 1.53 -13.95 -4.93
C GLU A 412 2.76 -13.84 -5.85
N PRO A 413 3.89 -13.21 -5.45
CA PRO A 413 5.08 -13.18 -6.29
C PRO A 413 5.63 -14.58 -6.59
N LEU A 414 5.61 -15.50 -5.62
CA LEU A 414 6.12 -16.86 -5.79
C LEU A 414 5.30 -17.65 -6.82
N GLN A 415 3.97 -17.66 -6.68
CA GLN A 415 3.11 -18.42 -7.58
C GLN A 415 3.18 -17.90 -9.02
N SER A 416 3.20 -16.57 -9.19
CA SER A 416 3.27 -15.96 -10.51
C SER A 416 4.65 -16.12 -11.16
N ALA A 417 5.73 -16.08 -10.40
CA ALA A 417 7.05 -16.36 -10.93
C ALA A 417 7.17 -17.83 -11.41
N ILE A 418 6.68 -18.78 -10.64
CA ILE A 418 6.64 -20.19 -11.09
C ILE A 418 5.77 -20.34 -12.35
N LYS A 419 4.65 -19.63 -12.43
CA LYS A 419 3.74 -19.66 -13.59
C LYS A 419 4.41 -19.17 -14.88
N TYR A 420 5.12 -18.04 -14.83
CA TYR A 420 5.65 -17.38 -16.03
C TYR A 420 7.11 -17.70 -16.33
N PHE A 421 7.88 -18.17 -15.34
CA PHE A 421 9.33 -18.37 -15.42
C PHE A 421 9.77 -19.74 -14.89
N ARG A 422 8.90 -20.75 -15.04
CA ARG A 422 9.11 -22.10 -14.51
C ARG A 422 10.48 -22.68 -14.88
N GLU A 423 10.96 -22.44 -16.10
CA GLU A 423 12.24 -22.93 -16.59
C GLU A 423 13.44 -22.47 -15.73
N GLU A 424 13.38 -21.25 -15.16
CA GLU A 424 14.44 -20.78 -14.26
C GLU A 424 14.45 -21.58 -12.93
N PHE A 425 13.27 -21.96 -12.42
CA PHE A 425 13.17 -22.81 -11.23
C PHE A 425 13.66 -24.23 -11.51
N GLU A 426 13.30 -24.80 -12.67
CA GLU A 426 13.74 -26.14 -13.10
C GLU A 426 15.26 -26.19 -13.31
N ALA A 427 15.87 -25.11 -13.80
CA ALA A 427 17.31 -25.01 -13.93
C ALA A 427 18.05 -25.09 -12.59
N GLY A 428 17.38 -24.73 -11.48
CA GLY A 428 17.90 -24.84 -10.12
C GLY A 428 17.84 -26.23 -9.52
N ILE A 429 17.16 -27.21 -10.16
CA ILE A 429 17.12 -28.60 -9.69
C ILE A 429 18.45 -29.27 -9.97
N ALA A 430 19.05 -29.88 -8.97
CA ALA A 430 20.29 -30.60 -9.09
C ALA A 430 20.19 -31.72 -10.14
N LYS A 431 21.07 -31.71 -11.15
CA LYS A 431 21.10 -32.76 -12.17
C LYS A 431 21.49 -34.10 -11.52
N GLN A 432 20.66 -35.13 -11.70
CA GLN A 432 20.82 -36.46 -11.07
C GLN A 432 22.15 -37.16 -11.30
N HIS A 433 23.02 -36.64 -12.17
CA HIS A 433 24.35 -37.24 -12.42
C HIS A 433 25.25 -37.38 -11.19
N TYR A 434 25.00 -36.68 -10.11
CA TYR A 434 25.79 -36.75 -8.89
C TYR A 434 25.42 -37.91 -7.99
N ASN A 435 24.18 -38.41 -8.02
CA ASN A 435 23.75 -39.50 -7.14
C ASN A 435 24.26 -40.87 -7.60
N ASN A 436 24.43 -41.11 -8.91
CA ASN A 436 24.97 -42.37 -9.42
C ASN A 436 26.47 -42.52 -9.19
N ALA A 437 27.24 -41.44 -9.29
CA ALA A 437 28.69 -41.49 -9.03
C ALA A 437 29.02 -41.74 -7.54
N ARG A 438 28.22 -41.24 -6.61
CA ARG A 438 28.36 -41.45 -5.17
C ARG A 438 27.85 -42.83 -4.72
N ALA A 439 26.78 -43.32 -5.31
CA ALA A 439 26.30 -44.69 -5.07
C ALA A 439 27.31 -45.74 -5.57
N ILE A 440 27.97 -45.49 -6.70
CA ILE A 440 29.06 -46.34 -7.23
C ILE A 440 30.32 -46.25 -6.34
N ALA A 441 30.55 -45.13 -5.66
CA ALA A 441 31.68 -44.94 -4.74
C ALA A 441 31.44 -45.51 -3.32
N GLY A 442 30.31 -46.17 -3.05
CA GLY A 442 30.01 -46.81 -1.76
C GLY A 442 29.72 -45.86 -0.61
N ILE A 443 29.40 -44.61 -0.89
CA ILE A 443 29.09 -43.60 0.14
C ILE A 443 27.61 -43.74 0.57
N GLN A 444 27.40 -44.19 1.81
CA GLN A 444 26.06 -44.36 2.39
C GLN A 444 25.29 -43.01 2.46
N PRO A 445 24.01 -42.99 2.04
CA PRO A 445 23.19 -41.75 2.02
C PRO A 445 23.01 -41.05 3.36
N ASN A 446 23.20 -41.72 4.46
CA ASN A 446 22.90 -41.24 5.81
C ASN A 446 23.88 -40.18 6.34
N ASN A 447 25.02 -39.93 5.70
CA ASN A 447 25.94 -38.88 6.15
C ASN A 447 25.68 -37.52 5.57
N LEU A 448 24.82 -37.40 4.54
CA LEU A 448 24.47 -36.11 3.91
C LEU A 448 23.35 -35.37 4.65
N LEU A 449 22.58 -36.06 5.48
CA LEU A 449 21.50 -35.45 6.26
C LEU A 449 21.99 -34.76 7.54
N LYS A 450 23.22 -35.03 8.00
CA LYS A 450 23.77 -34.40 9.22
C LYS A 450 24.35 -33.01 9.01
N GLU A 451 24.67 -32.60 7.79
CA GLU A 451 25.24 -31.31 7.48
C GLU A 451 24.20 -30.27 6.96
N ARG A 452 22.93 -30.63 6.93
CA ARG A 452 21.82 -29.76 6.39
C ARG A 452 20.94 -29.09 7.42
N TRP A 453 21.28 -29.21 8.71
CA TRP A 453 20.50 -28.58 9.80
C TRP A 453 21.33 -27.58 10.60
#